data_7a4de16ef3964796a26f1d060974cd06
#
_entry.id   7a4de16ef3964796a26f1d060974cd06
#
_cell.length_a   1.000
_cell.length_b   1.000
_cell.length_c   1.000
_cell.angle_alpha   90.00
_cell.angle_beta   90.00
_cell.angle_gamma   90.00
#
_symmetry.space_group_name_H-M   'P 1'
#
loop_
_entity.id
_entity.type
_entity.pdbx_description
1 polymer ?
#
loop_
_entity_poly.entity_id
_entity_poly.type
_entity_poly.pdbx_seq_one_letter_code
_entity_poly.pdbx_strand_id
1 'polypeptide(L)'
;MDDGLEQADSGRDGVRITLLTRTGCHLCDTARAAVVRVAEQEQVGWREADVDADPQLADAYGDRVPVILLDGREHGYWRVEEDRLRRALAGGRWALRPAKGGR
;
A
#
# COMPACT_ATOMS: atom_id res chain seq x y z
N MET A 1 17.70 19.17 1.86
CA MET A 1 17.30 18.97 1.65
C MET A 1 16.75 18.78 1.37
N ASP A 2 16.73 18.51 1.30
CA ASP A 2 16.20 18.22 0.98
C ASP A 2 15.55 17.88 0.49
N ASP A 3 15.30 17.93 -0.07
CA ASP A 3 14.65 17.62 -0.61
C ASP A 3 14.32 16.58 -1.04
N GLY A 4 14.63 16.49 -2.18
CA GLY A 4 14.38 15.19 -2.52
C GLY A 4 14.32 14.26 -1.45
N LEU A 5 14.94 14.57 -0.57
CA LEU A 5 14.87 13.87 0.52
C LEU A 5 13.59 13.48 0.92
N GLU A 6 12.67 14.23 0.60
CA GLU A 6 11.42 13.91 1.02
C GLU A 6 10.91 12.69 0.51
N GLN A 7 11.13 12.37 -0.70
CA GLN A 7 10.51 11.20 -1.14
C GLN A 7 11.15 10.02 -0.60
N ALA A 8 12.39 10.04 -0.43
CA ALA A 8 13.03 8.92 0.17
C ALA A 8 12.52 8.74 1.54
N ASP A 9 12.34 9.81 2.18
CA ASP A 9 11.87 9.74 3.51
C ASP A 9 10.50 9.21 3.62
N SER A 10 9.64 9.55 2.70
CA SER A 10 8.30 9.09 2.85
C SER A 10 8.24 7.59 2.91
N GLY A 11 9.03 6.91 2.14
CA GLY A 11 9.01 5.48 2.19
C GLY A 11 9.43 4.93 3.52
N ARG A 12 10.35 5.60 4.17
CA ARG A 12 10.81 5.12 5.45
C ARG A 12 10.01 5.66 6.59
N ASP A 13 9.41 6.81 6.39
CA ASP A 13 8.73 7.51 7.46
C ASP A 13 7.32 7.10 7.60
N GLY A 14 7.02 5.91 7.30
CA GLY A 14 5.71 5.44 7.58
C GLY A 14 4.83 5.19 6.39
N VAL A 15 5.32 5.37 5.17
CA VAL A 15 4.53 4.97 4.02
C VAL A 15 4.61 3.47 3.90
N ARG A 16 3.51 2.81 4.19
CA ARG A 16 3.48 1.37 4.17
C ARG A 16 2.61 0.82 3.06
N ILE A 17 1.63 1.58 2.61
CA ILE A 17 0.68 1.12 1.61
C ILE A 17 0.93 1.83 0.32
N THR A 18 1.05 1.09 -0.77
CA THR A 18 1.09 1.68 -2.11
C THR A 18 -0.10 1.14 -2.87
N LEU A 19 -0.89 2.03 -3.42
CA LEU A 19 -2.03 1.67 -4.24
C LEU A 19 -1.66 1.87 -5.69
N LEU A 20 -1.67 0.80 -6.46
CA LEU A 20 -1.38 0.88 -7.89
C LEU A 20 -2.70 1.02 -8.64
N THR A 21 -2.79 2.02 -9.47
CA THR A 21 -4.02 2.36 -10.15
C THR A 21 -3.76 2.56 -11.63
N ARG A 22 -4.85 2.81 -12.36
CA ARG A 22 -4.77 3.08 -13.79
C ARG A 22 -5.87 4.07 -14.12
N THR A 23 -5.62 4.95 -15.08
CA THR A 23 -6.62 5.91 -15.51
C THR A 23 -7.87 5.18 -15.99
N GLY A 24 -9.01 5.67 -15.60
CA GLY A 24 -10.27 5.07 -16.02
C GLY A 24 -10.71 3.85 -15.23
N CYS A 25 -10.05 3.58 -14.13
CA CYS A 25 -10.37 2.41 -13.33
C CYS A 25 -11.38 2.77 -12.26
N HIS A 26 -12.61 2.30 -12.39
CA HIS A 26 -13.64 2.58 -11.40
C HIS A 26 -13.37 1.92 -10.06
N LEU A 27 -12.83 0.71 -10.09
CA LEU A 27 -12.54 0.03 -8.85
C LEU A 27 -11.43 0.73 -8.08
N CYS A 28 -10.58 1.47 -8.79
CA CYS A 28 -9.50 2.19 -8.12
C CYS A 28 -10.03 3.30 -7.22
N ASP A 29 -11.13 3.93 -7.59
CA ASP A 29 -11.70 4.97 -6.75
C ASP A 29 -12.19 4.40 -5.42
N THR A 30 -12.86 3.28 -5.47
CA THR A 30 -13.33 2.62 -4.27
C THR A 30 -12.15 2.15 -3.42
N ALA A 31 -11.15 1.61 -4.08
CA ALA A 31 -9.95 1.13 -3.36
C ALA A 31 -9.23 2.28 -2.70
N ARG A 32 -9.15 3.42 -3.38
CA ARG A 32 -8.48 4.59 -2.81
C ARG A 32 -9.17 5.03 -1.52
N ALA A 33 -10.49 5.09 -1.52
CA ALA A 33 -11.23 5.48 -0.33
C ALA A 33 -10.97 4.51 0.82
N ALA A 34 -10.92 3.23 0.52
CA ALA A 34 -10.67 2.24 1.55
C ALA A 34 -9.24 2.36 2.10
N VAL A 35 -8.27 2.58 1.23
CA VAL A 35 -6.89 2.75 1.66
C VAL A 35 -6.76 3.98 2.56
N VAL A 36 -7.42 5.07 2.20
CA VAL A 36 -7.38 6.27 3.03
C VAL A 36 -7.92 5.98 4.43
N ARG A 37 -9.05 5.27 4.50
CA ARG A 37 -9.63 4.95 5.81
C ARG A 37 -8.69 4.12 6.65
N VAL A 38 -8.11 3.09 6.07
CA VAL A 38 -7.22 2.21 6.82
C VAL A 38 -5.95 2.96 7.21
N ALA A 39 -5.39 3.74 6.30
CA ALA A 39 -4.17 4.49 6.60
C ALA A 39 -4.39 5.43 7.76
N GLU A 40 -5.54 6.10 7.79
CA GLU A 40 -5.85 7.02 8.87
C GLU A 40 -6.04 6.27 10.18
N GLN A 41 -6.75 5.17 10.15
CA GLN A 41 -7.00 4.38 11.34
C GLN A 41 -5.72 3.80 11.92
N GLU A 42 -4.84 3.35 11.06
CA GLU A 42 -3.60 2.71 11.51
C GLU A 42 -2.43 3.69 11.63
N GLN A 43 -2.66 4.93 11.25
CA GLN A 43 -1.66 5.99 11.36
C GLN A 43 -0.40 5.64 10.57
N VAL A 44 -0.60 5.18 9.35
CA VAL A 44 0.49 4.90 8.44
C VAL A 44 0.30 5.75 7.20
N GLY A 45 1.39 6.00 6.49
CA GLY A 45 1.31 6.72 5.23
C GLY A 45 0.93 5.80 4.09
N TRP A 46 0.45 6.39 3.02
CA TRP A 46 0.16 5.65 1.81
C TRP A 46 0.48 6.51 0.60
N ARG A 47 0.65 5.87 -0.52
CA ARG A 47 0.84 6.60 -1.77
C ARG A 47 0.17 5.85 -2.90
N GLU A 48 -0.01 6.56 -3.99
CA GLU A 48 -0.63 5.99 -5.18
C GLU A 48 0.35 6.09 -6.33
N ALA A 49 0.38 5.08 -7.18
CA ALA A 49 1.21 5.09 -8.37
C ALA A 49 0.40 4.58 -9.55
N ASP A 50 0.60 5.22 -10.69
CA ASP A 50 -0.09 4.85 -11.92
C ASP A 50 0.75 3.79 -12.61
N VAL A 51 0.18 2.61 -12.83
CA VAL A 51 0.94 1.53 -13.45
C VAL A 51 1.35 1.88 -14.88
N ASP A 52 0.60 2.75 -15.53
CA ASP A 52 0.94 3.10 -16.91
C ASP A 52 2.10 4.08 -17.00
N ALA A 53 2.53 4.63 -15.87
CA ALA A 53 3.69 5.51 -15.87
C ALA A 53 5.00 4.74 -15.87
N ASP A 54 4.94 3.44 -15.63
CA ASP A 54 6.14 2.61 -15.55
C ASP A 54 5.86 1.29 -16.26
N PRO A 55 6.53 1.00 -17.36
CA PRO A 55 6.27 -0.23 -18.10
C PRO A 55 6.43 -1.50 -17.27
N GLN A 56 7.33 -1.48 -16.29
CA GLN A 56 7.50 -2.65 -15.45
C GLN A 56 6.29 -2.87 -14.56
N LEU A 57 5.71 -1.79 -14.06
CA LEU A 57 4.51 -1.91 -13.25
C LEU A 57 3.33 -2.35 -14.11
N ALA A 58 3.21 -1.81 -15.31
CA ALA A 58 2.13 -2.19 -16.20
C ALA A 58 2.21 -3.67 -16.54
N ASP A 59 3.41 -4.15 -16.80
CA ASP A 59 3.60 -5.54 -17.13
C ASP A 59 3.29 -6.46 -15.96
N ALA A 60 3.72 -6.09 -14.78
CA ALA A 60 3.54 -6.94 -13.62
C ALA A 60 2.12 -6.90 -13.07
N TYR A 61 1.48 -5.73 -13.10
CA TYR A 61 0.24 -5.53 -12.36
C TYR A 61 -0.92 -4.96 -13.16
N GLY A 62 -0.69 -4.55 -14.40
CA GLY A 62 -1.72 -3.81 -15.15
C GLY A 62 -3.06 -4.51 -15.25
N ASP A 63 -3.07 -5.82 -15.29
CA ASP A 63 -4.30 -6.58 -15.42
C ASP A 63 -5.06 -6.72 -14.11
N ARG A 64 -4.45 -6.31 -13.01
CA ARG A 64 -5.03 -6.57 -11.70
C ARG A 64 -5.28 -5.31 -10.88
N VAL A 65 -5.17 -4.15 -11.51
CA VAL A 65 -5.42 -2.92 -10.75
C VAL A 65 -6.86 -2.86 -10.28
N PRO A 66 -7.13 -2.31 -9.12
CA PRO A 66 -6.15 -1.75 -8.20
C PRO A 66 -5.37 -2.83 -7.46
N VAL A 67 -4.09 -2.61 -7.27
CA VAL A 67 -3.25 -3.54 -6.53
C VAL A 67 -2.77 -2.82 -5.27
N ILE A 68 -2.82 -3.53 -4.15
CA ILE A 68 -2.37 -2.98 -2.89
C ILE A 68 -1.04 -3.64 -2.56
N LEU A 69 -0.01 -2.82 -2.42
CA LEU A 69 1.28 -3.29 -1.95
C LEU A 69 1.42 -2.89 -0.50
N LEU A 70 1.87 -3.80 0.32
CA LEU A 70 2.13 -3.53 1.71
C LEU A 70 3.63 -3.74 1.92
N ASP A 71 4.30 -2.67 2.29
CA ASP A 71 5.75 -2.70 2.47
C ASP A 71 6.45 -3.24 1.23
N GLY A 72 5.94 -2.87 0.06
CA GLY A 72 6.55 -3.24 -1.21
C GLY A 72 6.16 -4.60 -1.74
N ARG A 73 5.30 -5.33 -1.03
CA ARG A 73 4.89 -6.66 -1.47
C ARG A 73 3.42 -6.69 -1.80
N GLU A 74 3.05 -7.45 -2.78
CA GLU A 74 1.65 -7.55 -3.16
C GLU A 74 0.83 -8.12 -2.01
N HIS A 75 -0.18 -7.37 -1.59
CA HIS A 75 -1.07 -7.78 -0.52
C HIS A 75 -2.41 -8.24 -1.07
N GLY A 76 -2.90 -7.55 -2.08
CA GLY A 76 -4.17 -7.92 -2.68
C GLY A 76 -4.41 -7.12 -3.93
N TYR A 77 -5.49 -7.45 -4.63
CA TYR A 77 -5.81 -6.75 -5.86
C TYR A 77 -7.32 -6.76 -6.06
N TRP A 78 -7.78 -5.89 -6.95
CA TRP A 78 -9.15 -5.64 -7.34
C TRP A 78 -9.98 -4.92 -6.28
N ARG A 79 -9.90 -5.30 -5.04
CA ARG A 79 -10.60 -4.58 -3.99
C ARG A 79 -9.79 -4.65 -2.70
N VAL A 80 -10.09 -3.73 -1.82
CA VAL A 80 -9.38 -3.67 -0.54
C VAL A 80 -10.23 -4.36 0.50
N GLU A 81 -9.68 -5.36 1.15
CA GLU A 81 -10.31 -5.98 2.29
C GLU A 81 -9.75 -5.30 3.51
N GLU A 82 -10.49 -4.36 4.03
CA GLU A 82 -9.96 -3.43 5.02
C GLU A 82 -9.50 -4.13 6.29
N ASP A 83 -10.29 -5.09 6.77
CA ASP A 83 -9.90 -5.79 7.99
C ASP A 83 -8.63 -6.59 7.81
N ARG A 84 -8.49 -7.22 6.66
CA ARG A 84 -7.31 -7.99 6.37
C ARG A 84 -6.09 -7.07 6.27
N LEU A 85 -6.26 -5.91 5.66
CA LEU A 85 -5.18 -4.95 5.54
C LEU A 85 -4.78 -4.42 6.91
N ARG A 86 -5.77 -4.12 7.75
CA ARG A 86 -5.47 -3.65 9.11
C ARG A 86 -4.70 -4.70 9.89
N ARG A 87 -5.12 -5.94 9.79
CA ARG A 87 -4.42 -7.02 10.50
C ARG A 87 -3.01 -7.20 9.98
N ALA A 88 -2.82 -7.06 8.67
CA ALA A 88 -1.49 -7.19 8.11
C ALA A 88 -0.57 -6.07 8.56
N LEU A 89 -1.10 -4.85 8.66
CA LEU A 89 -0.33 -3.74 9.16
C LEU A 89 0.09 -3.96 10.61
N ALA A 90 -0.84 -4.40 11.43
CA ALA A 90 -0.55 -4.67 12.81
C ALA A 90 0.37 -5.87 12.96
N GLY A 91 0.12 -6.89 12.18
CA GLY A 91 0.94 -8.09 12.24
C GLY A 91 2.37 -7.84 11.80
N GLY A 92 2.53 -6.96 10.81
CA GLY A 92 3.87 -6.63 10.38
C GLY A 92 4.68 -6.00 11.50
N ARG A 93 4.04 -5.14 12.29
CA ARG A 93 4.72 -4.55 13.42
C ARG A 93 5.03 -5.60 14.48
N TRP A 94 4.06 -6.47 14.71
CA TRP A 94 4.24 -7.49 15.71
C TRP A 94 5.22 -8.54 15.28
N ALA A 95 5.30 -8.79 14.01
CA ALA A 95 6.21 -9.79 13.52
C ALA A 95 7.66 -9.44 13.79
N LEU A 96 7.94 -8.20 14.05
CA LEU A 96 9.27 -7.81 14.39
C LEU A 96 9.63 -8.17 15.81
N ARG A 97 8.67 -8.59 16.60
CA ARG A 97 8.92 -8.93 17.96
C ARG A 97 8.98 -10.40 18.08
N PRO A 98 10.10 -10.93 18.35
CA PRO A 98 10.21 -12.36 18.42
C PRO A 98 9.34 -12.92 19.44
N ALA A 99 9.15 -12.19 20.38
CA ALA A 99 8.36 -12.72 21.35
C ALA A 99 7.03 -13.01 20.95
N LYS A 100 6.88 -12.73 20.36
CA LYS A 100 5.70 -13.08 20.20
C LYS A 100 5.33 -14.20 20.05
N GLY A 101 5.68 -14.00 20.05
CA GLY A 101 5.34 -14.59 19.91
C GLY A 101 4.88 -15.42 20.32
N GLY A 102 5.21 -15.51 20.28
CA GLY A 102 4.83 -16.25 20.73
C GLY A 102 3.93 -16.60 21.03
N ARG A 103 3.82 -16.50 21.00
CA ARG A 103 3.03 -16.78 21.16
C ARG A 103 2.89 -17.22 21.18
#